data_1b9bf7041a3bfe9fb8af4834fe3bc962
#
_entry.id   1b9bf7041a3bfe9fb8af4834fe3bc962
#
_cell.length_a   1.000
_cell.length_b   1.000
_cell.length_c   1.000
_cell.angle_alpha   90.00
_cell.angle_beta   90.00
_cell.angle_gamma   90.00
#
_symmetry.space_group_name_H-M   'P 1'
#
loop_
_entity.id
_entity.type
_entity.pdbx_description
1 polymer ?
#
loop_
_entity_poly.entity_id
_entity_poly.type
_entity_poly.pdbx_seq_one_letter_code
_entity_poly.pdbx_strand_id
1 'polypeptide(L)'
;TIGDGDGWLYVCVVESYEEDMAVLKILEKKKDESELPSKIYLFQGLPKQDKMELIVQKAVELGVYQVIPVATKRAVVKLDAKKAKKKVERWQQIAVSAAKQAGRGIIPAVGEVCTYAQALKCAEELDVVLIPYELAEGMEETKQIIAEIRPGQSVGIFIGPEGGFDE
;
A
#
# COMPACT_ATOMS: atom_id res chain seq x y z
N THR A 1 -23.94 3.67 -1.65
CA THR A 1 -23.09 3.01 -0.65
C THR A 1 -21.90 3.91 -0.35
N ILE A 2 -21.52 4.02 0.90
CA ILE A 2 -20.41 4.85 1.38
C ILE A 2 -19.49 3.96 2.21
N GLY A 3 -18.19 4.02 1.98
CA GLY A 3 -17.16 3.41 2.83
C GLY A 3 -16.62 4.44 3.83
N ASP A 4 -16.33 4.02 5.05
CA ASP A 4 -15.72 4.89 6.06
C ASP A 4 -14.18 4.95 5.98
N GLY A 5 -13.59 4.12 5.13
CA GLY A 5 -12.14 3.99 5.01
C GLY A 5 -11.50 3.01 6.02
N ASP A 6 -12.30 2.46 6.93
CA ASP A 6 -11.89 1.52 7.99
C ASP A 6 -12.47 0.11 7.81
N GLY A 7 -12.94 -0.19 6.59
CA GLY A 7 -13.43 -1.51 6.21
C GLY A 7 -14.93 -1.74 6.48
N TRP A 8 -15.72 -0.67 6.62
CA TRP A 8 -17.17 -0.77 6.70
C TRP A 8 -17.84 -0.05 5.55
N LEU A 9 -18.89 -0.66 5.04
CA LEU A 9 -19.77 -0.13 3.99
C LEU A 9 -21.14 0.16 4.57
N TYR A 10 -21.68 1.33 4.22
CA TYR A 10 -22.98 1.81 4.64
C TYR A 10 -23.86 2.01 3.42
N VAL A 11 -24.99 1.32 3.37
CA VAL A 11 -26.05 1.58 2.39
C VAL A 11 -26.92 2.69 2.97
N CYS A 12 -26.96 3.83 2.28
CA CYS A 12 -27.65 5.02 2.77
C CYS A 12 -28.65 5.54 1.73
N VAL A 13 -29.65 6.27 2.23
CA VAL A 13 -30.49 7.17 1.41
C VAL A 13 -30.26 8.61 1.88
N VAL A 14 -30.37 9.57 0.98
CA VAL A 14 -30.33 10.99 1.34
C VAL A 14 -31.64 11.34 2.03
N GLU A 15 -31.55 11.88 3.25
CA GLU A 15 -32.71 12.33 4.04
C GLU A 15 -32.95 13.82 3.84
N SER A 16 -31.89 14.63 3.87
CA SER A 16 -31.98 16.07 3.61
C SER A 16 -30.64 16.63 3.11
N TYR A 17 -30.67 17.85 2.63
CA TYR A 17 -29.50 18.65 2.30
C TYR A 17 -29.48 19.90 3.19
N GLU A 18 -28.33 20.18 3.82
CA GLU A 18 -28.10 21.33 4.68
C GLU A 18 -26.84 22.06 4.18
N GLU A 19 -26.98 23.26 3.61
CA GLU A 19 -25.92 24.08 3.02
C GLU A 19 -24.92 23.24 2.18
N ASP A 20 -23.77 22.90 2.75
CA ASP A 20 -22.71 22.11 2.09
C ASP A 20 -22.68 20.64 2.49
N MET A 21 -23.70 20.14 3.22
CA MET A 21 -23.76 18.77 3.72
C MET A 21 -25.00 18.04 3.24
N ALA A 22 -24.86 16.73 3.03
CA ALA A 22 -26.00 15.81 2.87
C ALA A 22 -26.18 14.98 4.13
N VAL A 23 -27.37 15.03 4.71
CA VAL A 23 -27.75 14.15 5.81
C VAL A 23 -28.22 12.84 5.25
N LEU A 24 -27.63 11.76 5.72
CA LEU A 24 -27.87 10.42 5.22
C LEU A 24 -28.46 9.53 6.31
N LYS A 25 -29.52 8.83 5.95
CA LYS A 25 -30.07 7.76 6.78
C LYS A 25 -29.42 6.44 6.40
N ILE A 26 -28.77 5.79 7.34
CA ILE A 26 -28.17 4.46 7.18
C ILE A 26 -29.30 3.43 7.15
N LEU A 27 -29.38 2.65 6.10
CA LEU A 27 -30.31 1.51 5.96
C LEU A 27 -29.65 0.20 6.36
N GLU A 28 -28.37 0.03 6.02
CA GLU A 28 -27.60 -1.17 6.29
C GLU A 28 -26.15 -0.83 6.55
N LYS A 29 -25.51 -1.54 7.48
CA LYS A 29 -24.07 -1.53 7.73
C LYS A 29 -23.54 -2.93 7.52
N LYS A 30 -22.51 -3.08 6.67
CA LYS A 30 -21.86 -4.37 6.42
C LYS A 30 -20.36 -4.22 6.38
N LYS A 31 -19.64 -5.30 6.71
CA LYS A 31 -18.20 -5.35 6.56
C LYS A 31 -17.85 -5.42 5.07
N ASP A 32 -16.79 -4.74 4.68
CA ASP A 32 -16.24 -4.89 3.33
C ASP A 32 -15.50 -6.23 3.24
N GLU A 33 -15.95 -7.09 2.33
CA GLU A 33 -15.36 -8.41 2.08
C GLU A 33 -14.45 -8.39 0.84
N SER A 34 -14.25 -7.24 0.20
CA SER A 34 -13.39 -7.10 -0.98
C SER A 34 -11.91 -6.98 -0.63
N GLU A 35 -11.59 -6.70 0.63
CA GLU A 35 -10.20 -6.57 1.08
C GLU A 35 -9.50 -7.92 1.19
N LEU A 36 -8.19 -7.92 0.93
CA LEU A 36 -7.38 -9.11 1.11
C LEU A 36 -7.43 -9.60 2.56
N PRO A 37 -7.47 -10.92 2.78
CA PRO A 37 -7.50 -11.48 4.13
C PRO A 37 -6.20 -11.25 4.91
N SER A 38 -5.10 -10.89 4.23
CA SER A 38 -3.78 -10.61 4.78
C SER A 38 -3.36 -9.19 4.50
N LYS A 39 -2.57 -8.58 5.39
CA LYS A 39 -2.07 -7.22 5.21
C LYS A 39 -0.77 -7.23 4.41
N ILE A 40 -0.79 -6.69 3.20
CA ILE A 40 0.38 -6.60 2.32
C ILE A 40 1.07 -5.25 2.49
N TYR A 41 2.35 -5.27 2.89
CA TYR A 41 3.22 -4.11 3.01
C TYR A 41 4.23 -4.10 1.86
N LEU A 42 4.17 -3.09 1.00
CA LEU A 42 5.09 -2.94 -0.11
C LEU A 42 6.24 -2.00 0.28
N PHE A 43 7.43 -2.54 0.47
CA PHE A 43 8.67 -1.79 0.62
C PHE A 43 9.27 -1.52 -0.77
N GLN A 44 8.99 -0.34 -1.31
CA GLN A 44 9.36 0.01 -2.67
C GLN A 44 10.60 0.88 -2.70
N GLY A 45 11.71 0.37 -3.26
CA GLY A 45 12.87 1.17 -3.59
C GLY A 45 12.50 2.31 -4.53
N LEU A 46 12.92 3.54 -4.22
CA LEU A 46 12.55 4.73 -5.00
C LEU A 46 12.99 4.59 -6.46
N PRO A 47 12.07 4.46 -7.41
CA PRO A 47 12.40 4.36 -8.82
C PRO A 47 12.79 5.70 -9.42
N LYS A 48 13.34 5.70 -10.62
CA LYS A 48 13.60 6.92 -11.39
C LYS A 48 12.30 7.56 -11.86
N GLN A 49 12.32 8.88 -12.01
CA GLN A 49 11.21 9.69 -12.52
C GLN A 49 9.91 9.53 -11.69
N ASP A 50 8.76 9.54 -12.36
CA ASP A 50 7.43 9.50 -11.74
C ASP A 50 6.83 8.09 -11.68
N LYS A 51 7.65 7.05 -11.88
CA LYS A 51 7.18 5.64 -11.83
C LYS A 51 6.56 5.27 -10.49
N MET A 52 6.98 5.93 -9.40
CA MET A 52 6.39 5.69 -8.08
C MET A 52 4.90 5.97 -8.04
N GLU A 53 4.40 6.93 -8.81
CA GLU A 53 2.98 7.24 -8.89
C GLU A 53 2.17 6.08 -9.46
N LEU A 54 2.67 5.49 -10.55
CA LEU A 54 2.06 4.30 -11.15
C LEU A 54 2.13 3.09 -10.22
N ILE A 55 3.26 2.90 -9.53
CA ILE A 55 3.44 1.81 -8.56
C ILE A 55 2.42 1.93 -7.43
N VAL A 56 2.28 3.11 -6.82
CA VAL A 56 1.30 3.35 -5.77
C VAL A 56 -0.11 3.06 -6.27
N GLN A 57 -0.48 3.61 -7.43
CA GLN A 57 -1.79 3.36 -8.03
C GLN A 57 -2.06 1.86 -8.18
N LYS A 58 -1.14 1.12 -8.83
CA LYS A 58 -1.34 -0.31 -9.10
C LYS A 58 -1.28 -1.17 -7.84
N ALA A 59 -0.42 -0.85 -6.88
CA ALA A 59 -0.37 -1.54 -5.61
C ALA A 59 -1.70 -1.39 -4.84
N VAL A 60 -2.29 -0.19 -4.85
CA VAL A 60 -3.60 0.06 -4.24
C VAL A 60 -4.70 -0.73 -4.95
N GLU A 61 -4.75 -0.71 -6.27
CA GLU A 61 -5.71 -1.50 -7.07
C GLU A 61 -5.61 -3.01 -6.79
N LEU A 62 -4.39 -3.51 -6.48
CA LEU A 62 -4.11 -4.92 -6.17
C LEU A 62 -4.32 -5.30 -4.70
N GLY A 63 -4.71 -4.38 -3.82
CA GLY A 63 -5.05 -4.71 -2.45
C GLY A 63 -3.95 -4.43 -1.42
N VAL A 64 -2.90 -3.67 -1.74
CA VAL A 64 -1.87 -3.31 -0.75
C VAL A 64 -2.50 -2.66 0.48
N TYR A 65 -1.97 -3.00 1.67
CA TYR A 65 -2.38 -2.36 2.92
C TYR A 65 -1.59 -1.07 3.17
N GLN A 66 -0.27 -1.10 2.89
CA GLN A 66 0.60 0.08 3.03
C GLN A 66 1.73 0.05 2.00
N VAL A 67 2.10 1.22 1.48
CA VAL A 67 3.29 1.41 0.66
C VAL A 67 4.34 2.17 1.45
N ILE A 68 5.55 1.62 1.56
CA ILE A 68 6.68 2.21 2.28
C ILE A 68 7.78 2.55 1.26
N PRO A 69 7.98 3.83 0.93
CA PRO A 69 9.04 4.25 0.01
C PRO A 69 10.41 4.09 0.66
N VAL A 70 11.34 3.38 0.01
CA VAL A 70 12.67 3.07 0.53
C VAL A 70 13.74 3.78 -0.27
N ALA A 71 14.55 4.62 0.40
CA ALA A 71 15.75 5.21 -0.19
C ALA A 71 16.89 4.19 -0.13
N THR A 72 17.25 3.63 -1.29
CA THR A 72 18.39 2.71 -1.43
C THR A 72 19.65 3.45 -1.87
N LYS A 73 20.84 2.87 -1.69
CA LYS A 73 22.10 3.47 -2.14
C LYS A 73 22.14 3.72 -3.65
N ARG A 74 21.46 2.87 -4.44
CA ARG A 74 21.33 2.99 -5.89
C ARG A 74 20.17 3.89 -6.32
N ALA A 75 19.36 4.40 -5.38
CA ALA A 75 18.35 5.38 -5.71
C ALA A 75 19.03 6.68 -6.18
N VAL A 76 18.87 7.00 -7.44
CA VAL A 76 19.44 8.21 -8.09
C VAL A 76 18.87 9.50 -7.47
N VAL A 77 17.76 9.39 -6.75
CA VAL A 77 17.03 10.53 -6.19
C VAL A 77 17.40 10.72 -4.73
N LYS A 78 18.37 11.62 -4.47
CA LYS A 78 18.58 12.16 -3.11
C LYS A 78 17.46 13.17 -2.84
N LEU A 79 16.44 12.75 -2.12
CA LEU A 79 15.37 13.64 -1.65
C LEU A 79 15.82 14.33 -0.35
N ASP A 80 15.83 15.66 -0.34
CA ASP A 80 15.84 16.39 0.93
C ASP A 80 14.48 16.17 1.66
N ALA A 81 14.46 16.36 2.98
CA ALA A 81 13.29 16.09 3.81
C ALA A 81 12.03 16.82 3.33
N LYS A 82 12.16 18.07 2.84
CA LYS A 82 11.04 18.87 2.36
C LYS A 82 10.47 18.32 1.05
N LYS A 83 11.34 17.88 0.14
CA LYS A 83 10.91 17.26 -1.13
C LYS A 83 10.32 15.88 -0.90
N ALA A 84 10.90 15.10 0.03
CA ALA A 84 10.36 13.80 0.41
C ALA A 84 8.92 13.93 0.92
N LYS A 85 8.66 14.84 1.87
CA LYS A 85 7.32 15.10 2.40
C LYS A 85 6.30 15.46 1.32
N LYS A 86 6.63 16.39 0.41
CA LYS A 86 5.74 16.76 -0.69
C LYS A 86 5.44 15.59 -1.64
N LYS A 87 6.42 14.72 -1.90
CA LYS A 87 6.21 13.52 -2.72
C LYS A 87 5.30 12.52 -2.02
N VAL A 88 5.50 12.27 -0.73
CA VAL A 88 4.63 11.39 0.08
C VAL A 88 3.19 11.91 0.08
N GLU A 89 2.99 13.21 0.30
CA GLU A 89 1.66 13.83 0.22
C GLU A 89 0.99 13.59 -1.14
N ARG A 90 1.73 13.74 -2.23
CA ARG A 90 1.25 13.47 -3.59
C ARG A 90 0.91 11.98 -3.79
N TRP A 91 1.76 11.08 -3.36
CA TRP A 91 1.53 9.64 -3.46
C TRP A 91 0.32 9.20 -2.62
N GLN A 92 0.13 9.82 -1.44
CA GLN A 92 -1.06 9.58 -0.64
C GLN A 92 -2.35 10.01 -1.37
N GLN A 93 -2.35 11.14 -2.08
CA GLN A 93 -3.50 11.54 -2.89
C GLN A 93 -3.80 10.55 -4.04
N ILE A 94 -2.76 9.99 -4.64
CA ILE A 94 -2.90 8.93 -5.66
C ILE A 94 -3.50 7.67 -5.02
N ALA A 95 -3.02 7.27 -3.84
CA ALA A 95 -3.58 6.12 -3.12
C ALA A 95 -5.07 6.31 -2.80
N VAL A 96 -5.48 7.50 -2.33
CA VAL A 96 -6.88 7.85 -2.08
C VAL A 96 -7.71 7.75 -3.37
N SER A 97 -7.21 8.29 -4.49
CA SER A 97 -7.92 8.26 -5.76
C SER A 97 -8.06 6.83 -6.30
N ALA A 98 -6.99 6.03 -6.23
CA ALA A 98 -6.98 4.64 -6.66
C ALA A 98 -7.91 3.77 -5.79
N ALA A 99 -7.91 3.97 -4.46
CA ALA A 99 -8.79 3.25 -3.55
C ALA A 99 -10.27 3.54 -3.84
N LYS A 100 -10.62 4.80 -4.09
CA LYS A 100 -11.98 5.20 -4.49
C LYS A 100 -12.39 4.57 -5.82
N GLN A 101 -11.50 4.58 -6.83
CA GLN A 101 -11.79 3.99 -8.14
C GLN A 101 -11.94 2.47 -8.07
N ALA A 102 -11.10 1.80 -7.29
CA ALA A 102 -11.14 0.35 -7.11
C ALA A 102 -12.24 -0.11 -6.14
N GLY A 103 -12.98 0.81 -5.51
CA GLY A 103 -14.05 0.50 -4.56
C GLY A 103 -13.55 -0.15 -3.28
N ARG A 104 -12.33 0.16 -2.85
CA ARG A 104 -11.74 -0.41 -1.64
C ARG A 104 -12.40 0.11 -0.38
N GLY A 105 -12.57 -0.76 0.61
CA GLY A 105 -13.13 -0.44 1.92
C GLY A 105 -12.13 0.26 2.85
N ILE A 106 -10.84 0.23 2.54
CA ILE A 106 -9.78 0.94 3.25
C ILE A 106 -9.00 1.85 2.30
N ILE A 107 -8.42 2.92 2.85
CA ILE A 107 -7.51 3.78 2.12
C ILE A 107 -6.08 3.42 2.54
N PRO A 108 -5.27 2.78 1.67
CA PRO A 108 -3.91 2.42 2.01
C PRO A 108 -3.06 3.63 2.35
N ALA A 109 -2.24 3.53 3.40
CA ALA A 109 -1.31 4.57 3.77
C ALA A 109 -0.05 4.52 2.90
N VAL A 110 0.48 5.70 2.55
CA VAL A 110 1.84 5.83 2.01
C VAL A 110 2.73 6.35 3.14
N GLY A 111 3.68 5.52 3.57
CA GLY A 111 4.62 5.86 4.65
C GLY A 111 5.61 6.95 4.28
N GLU A 112 6.29 7.48 5.28
CA GLU A 112 7.42 8.38 5.04
C GLU A 112 8.56 7.65 4.33
N VAL A 113 9.39 8.40 3.58
CA VAL A 113 10.57 7.83 2.96
C VAL A 113 11.56 7.39 4.04
N CYS A 114 11.88 6.12 4.09
CA CYS A 114 12.82 5.55 5.05
C CYS A 114 14.09 5.02 4.36
N THR A 115 15.14 4.81 5.15
CA THR A 115 16.35 4.12 4.69
C THR A 115 16.10 2.61 4.59
N TYR A 116 16.94 1.90 3.85
CA TYR A 116 16.86 0.43 3.75
C TYR A 116 16.96 -0.25 5.12
N ALA A 117 17.88 0.23 5.99
CA ALA A 117 18.02 -0.30 7.35
C ALA A 117 16.75 -0.09 8.21
N GLN A 118 16.08 1.06 8.06
CA GLN A 118 14.80 1.31 8.74
C GLN A 118 13.69 0.42 8.19
N ALA A 119 13.67 0.22 6.87
CA ALA A 119 12.70 -0.68 6.22
C ALA A 119 12.86 -2.13 6.72
N LEU A 120 14.09 -2.64 6.81
CA LEU A 120 14.36 -3.97 7.37
C LEU A 120 13.89 -4.08 8.82
N LYS A 121 14.17 -3.07 9.65
CA LYS A 121 13.71 -3.06 11.04
C LYS A 121 12.17 -3.05 11.15
N CYS A 122 11.48 -2.32 10.29
CA CYS A 122 10.01 -2.37 10.23
C CYS A 122 9.51 -3.76 9.80
N ALA A 123 10.23 -4.43 8.92
CA ALA A 123 9.86 -5.74 8.42
C ALA A 123 10.06 -6.87 9.46
N GLU A 124 10.89 -6.69 10.49
CA GLU A 124 11.08 -7.65 11.58
C GLU A 124 9.78 -7.91 12.36
N GLU A 125 8.82 -6.98 12.33
CA GLU A 125 7.53 -7.11 13.00
C GLU A 125 6.47 -7.83 12.14
N LEU A 126 6.80 -8.19 10.90
CA LEU A 126 5.88 -8.84 9.97
C LEU A 126 6.01 -10.37 10.04
N ASP A 127 4.89 -11.07 9.78
CA ASP A 127 4.86 -12.54 9.85
C ASP A 127 5.64 -13.21 8.72
N VAL A 128 5.62 -12.60 7.52
CA VAL A 128 6.31 -13.10 6.33
C VAL A 128 6.99 -11.95 5.61
N VAL A 129 8.25 -12.15 5.19
CA VAL A 129 8.99 -11.16 4.39
C VAL A 129 9.50 -11.82 3.12
N LEU A 130 9.18 -11.23 1.97
CA LEU A 130 9.58 -11.69 0.65
C LEU A 130 10.49 -10.64 -0.01
N ILE A 131 11.63 -11.09 -0.49
CA ILE A 131 12.58 -10.27 -1.26
C ILE A 131 12.78 -11.00 -2.60
N PRO A 132 12.01 -10.68 -3.65
CA PRO A 132 12.21 -11.25 -4.96
C PRO A 132 13.62 -10.94 -5.47
N TYR A 133 14.37 -11.97 -5.82
CA TYR A 133 15.73 -11.86 -6.32
C TYR A 133 15.84 -12.56 -7.68
N GLU A 134 16.29 -11.81 -8.70
CA GLU A 134 16.28 -12.27 -10.09
C GLU A 134 17.22 -13.45 -10.38
N LEU A 135 18.26 -13.63 -9.56
CA LEU A 135 19.23 -14.74 -9.68
C LEU A 135 18.87 -15.94 -8.79
N ALA A 136 17.76 -15.90 -8.06
CA ALA A 136 17.30 -17.04 -7.27
C ALA A 136 16.89 -18.19 -8.20
N GLU A 137 17.50 -19.34 -8.03
CA GLU A 137 17.13 -20.55 -8.75
C GLU A 137 15.92 -21.22 -8.10
N GLY A 138 14.90 -21.49 -8.91
CA GLY A 138 13.71 -22.22 -8.47
C GLY A 138 12.66 -21.33 -7.81
N MET A 139 11.40 -21.55 -8.22
CA MET A 139 10.24 -20.82 -7.68
C MET A 139 9.43 -21.67 -6.66
N GLU A 140 9.82 -22.92 -6.46
CA GLU A 140 9.00 -23.86 -5.66
C GLU A 140 8.95 -23.45 -4.18
N GLU A 141 10.07 -23.03 -3.60
CA GLU A 141 10.11 -22.54 -2.21
C GLU A 141 9.26 -21.27 -2.05
N THR A 142 9.36 -20.32 -2.99
CA THR A 142 8.53 -19.10 -2.96
C THR A 142 7.05 -19.42 -3.07
N LYS A 143 6.67 -20.35 -3.95
CA LYS A 143 5.28 -20.80 -4.08
C LYS A 143 4.78 -21.45 -2.81
N GLN A 144 5.61 -22.27 -2.15
CA GLN A 144 5.28 -22.91 -0.89
C GLN A 144 5.07 -21.87 0.21
N ILE A 145 5.98 -20.90 0.38
CA ILE A 145 5.84 -19.82 1.36
C ILE A 145 4.55 -19.05 1.11
N ILE A 146 4.26 -18.69 -0.15
CA ILE A 146 3.02 -17.98 -0.49
C ILE A 146 1.77 -18.82 -0.17
N ALA A 147 1.81 -20.12 -0.43
CA ALA A 147 0.69 -21.03 -0.14
C ALA A 147 0.46 -21.23 1.37
N GLU A 148 1.46 -21.01 2.20
CA GLU A 148 1.38 -21.13 3.66
C GLU A 148 0.90 -19.84 4.35
N ILE A 149 0.74 -18.73 3.62
CA ILE A 149 0.22 -17.46 4.17
C ILE A 149 -1.24 -17.66 4.61
N ARG A 150 -1.52 -17.33 5.86
CA ARG A 150 -2.83 -17.49 6.48
C ARG A 150 -3.57 -16.17 6.58
N PRO A 151 -4.89 -16.17 6.55
CA PRO A 151 -5.69 -14.98 6.84
C PRO A 151 -5.27 -14.31 8.16
N GLY A 152 -5.17 -12.99 8.15
CA GLY A 152 -4.75 -12.17 9.28
C GLY A 152 -3.26 -11.92 9.39
N GLN A 153 -2.41 -12.67 8.66
CA GLN A 153 -0.98 -12.43 8.65
C GLN A 153 -0.59 -11.15 7.90
N SER A 154 0.54 -10.60 8.31
CA SER A 154 1.20 -9.46 7.66
C SER A 154 2.34 -9.95 6.77
N VAL A 155 2.37 -9.44 5.52
CA VAL A 155 3.35 -9.84 4.51
C VAL A 155 4.09 -8.63 3.99
N GLY A 156 5.40 -8.58 4.18
CA GLY A 156 6.29 -7.58 3.60
C GLY A 156 6.85 -8.05 2.26
N ILE A 157 6.77 -7.19 1.25
CA ILE A 157 7.35 -7.46 -0.07
C ILE A 157 8.33 -6.33 -0.39
N PHE A 158 9.60 -6.66 -0.58
CA PHE A 158 10.64 -5.70 -0.96
C PHE A 158 10.85 -5.71 -2.47
N ILE A 159 10.66 -4.57 -3.10
CA ILE A 159 10.93 -4.38 -4.53
C ILE A 159 12.04 -3.33 -4.68
N GLY A 160 13.13 -3.70 -5.32
CA GLY A 160 14.25 -2.79 -5.60
C GLY A 160 13.91 -1.71 -6.63
N PRO A 161 14.73 -0.64 -6.73
CA PRO A 161 14.70 0.24 -7.90
C PRO A 161 15.18 -0.52 -9.15
N GLU A 162 15.22 0.17 -10.30
CA GLU A 162 15.61 -0.45 -11.59
C GLU A 162 16.98 -1.16 -11.58
N GLY A 163 17.86 -0.84 -10.63
CA GLY A 163 19.18 -1.48 -10.46
C GLY A 163 19.20 -2.56 -9.37
N GLY A 164 18.06 -2.96 -8.85
CA GLY A 164 17.97 -3.96 -7.77
C GLY A 164 18.46 -3.42 -6.41
N PHE A 165 18.68 -4.34 -5.47
CA PHE A 165 19.36 -4.07 -4.21
C PHE A 165 20.88 -4.31 -4.35
N ASP A 166 21.70 -3.64 -3.53
CA ASP A 166 23.11 -3.97 -3.37
C ASP A 166 23.24 -5.26 -2.56
N GLU A 167 24.26 -6.07 -2.87
CA GLU A 167 24.72 -7.18 -2.04
C GLU A 167 25.24 -6.70 -0.68
#